data_205091531e8aeae7cff7bc5cf6a0190e
#
_entry.id   205091531e8aeae7cff7bc5cf6a0190e
#
_cell.length_a   1.000
_cell.length_b   1.000
_cell.length_c   1.000
_cell.angle_alpha   90.00
_cell.angle_beta   90.00
_cell.angle_gamma   90.00
#
_symmetry.space_group_name_H-M   'P 1'
#
loop_
_entity.id
_entity.type
_entity.pdbx_description
1 polymer ?
#
loop_
_entity_poly.entity_id
_entity_poly.type
_entity_poly.pdbx_seq_one_letter_code
_entity_poly.pdbx_strand_id
1 'polypeptide(L)'
;SSFGAEIFCTMRDGGNDHESSWDAAYTYIKKQKGGIFKVSPKNAAAQITETVIREKEKFSYCIEYLDKLHPNRKLIRDLEKEAKRKEKEAEDREKKRKELEKQLEETNNEVSEEFTDETLDRYSY
;
A
#
# COMPACT_ATOMS: atom_id res chain seq x y z
N SER A 1 -1.54 -2.00 11.72
CA SER A 1 -0.70 -0.92 12.23
C SER A 1 0.75 -1.12 11.80
N SER A 2 1.39 -0.05 11.42
CA SER A 2 2.78 -0.06 10.93
C SER A 2 3.83 0.20 12.04
N PHE A 3 3.40 0.32 13.28
CA PHE A 3 4.32 0.70 14.37
C PHE A 3 5.40 -0.33 14.66
N GLY A 4 5.10 -1.63 14.54
CA GLY A 4 6.11 -2.67 14.68
C GLY A 4 7.23 -2.52 13.66
N ALA A 5 6.87 -2.27 12.41
CA ALA A 5 7.82 -2.01 11.34
C ALA A 5 8.60 -0.71 11.60
N GLU A 6 7.94 0.33 12.05
CA GLU A 6 8.60 1.60 12.38
C GLU A 6 9.66 1.43 13.46
N ILE A 7 9.34 0.70 14.53
CA ILE A 7 10.29 0.43 15.62
C ILE A 7 11.50 -0.33 15.09
N PHE A 8 11.28 -1.42 14.38
CA PHE A 8 12.35 -2.24 13.84
C PHE A 8 13.24 -1.44 12.88
N CYS A 9 12.63 -0.81 11.90
CA CYS A 9 13.35 -0.08 10.87
C CYS A 9 14.10 1.13 11.42
N THR A 10 13.46 1.91 12.28
CA THR A 10 14.10 3.08 12.89
C THR A 10 15.29 2.70 13.76
N MET A 11 15.15 1.63 14.54
CA MET A 11 16.25 1.14 15.37
C MET A 11 17.41 0.61 14.54
N ARG A 12 17.12 -0.16 13.48
CA ARG A 12 18.17 -0.66 12.57
C ARG A 12 18.90 0.49 11.89
N ASP A 13 18.15 1.45 11.38
CA ASP A 13 18.73 2.63 10.73
C ASP A 13 19.56 3.47 11.69
N GLY A 14 19.19 3.50 12.96
CA GLY A 14 19.92 4.17 14.01
C GLY A 14 21.17 3.45 14.50
N GLY A 15 21.52 2.31 13.91
CA GLY A 15 22.73 1.56 14.24
C GLY A 15 22.55 0.49 15.31
N ASN A 16 21.34 0.23 15.77
CA ASN A 16 21.08 -0.86 16.71
C ASN A 16 21.18 -2.21 16.00
N ASP A 17 21.57 -3.25 16.74
CA ASP A 17 21.70 -4.57 16.18
C ASP A 17 20.31 -5.18 15.86
N HIS A 18 20.31 -6.27 15.12
CA HIS A 18 19.09 -6.96 14.73
C HIS A 18 18.28 -7.43 15.93
N GLU A 19 18.93 -8.07 16.90
CA GLU A 19 18.23 -8.64 18.07
C GLU A 19 17.55 -7.59 18.92
N SER A 20 18.23 -6.50 19.24
CA SER A 20 17.65 -5.42 20.02
C SER A 20 16.46 -4.78 19.29
N SER A 21 16.61 -4.55 18.00
CA SER A 21 15.54 -3.97 17.15
C SER A 21 14.36 -4.90 17.06
N TRP A 22 14.62 -6.19 16.85
CA TRP A 22 13.60 -7.23 16.80
C TRP A 22 12.85 -7.36 18.13
N ASP A 23 13.58 -7.45 19.25
CA ASP A 23 12.95 -7.60 20.57
C ASP A 23 12.04 -6.42 20.89
N ALA A 24 12.46 -5.20 20.58
CA ALA A 24 11.63 -4.01 20.79
C ALA A 24 10.36 -4.06 19.95
N ALA A 25 10.49 -4.37 18.67
CA ALA A 25 9.34 -4.47 17.75
C ALA A 25 8.40 -5.61 18.16
N TYR A 26 8.94 -6.77 18.48
CA TYR A 26 8.13 -7.93 18.86
C TYR A 26 7.40 -7.69 20.17
N THR A 27 8.06 -7.09 21.15
CA THR A 27 7.44 -6.73 22.43
C THR A 27 6.27 -5.77 22.21
N TYR A 28 6.44 -4.80 21.33
CA TYR A 28 5.38 -3.85 20.98
C TYR A 28 4.18 -4.57 20.35
N ILE A 29 4.43 -5.45 19.38
CA ILE A 29 3.37 -6.20 18.68
C ILE A 29 2.59 -7.08 19.67
N LYS A 30 3.28 -7.77 20.58
CA LYS A 30 2.65 -8.60 21.60
C LYS A 30 1.74 -7.77 22.53
N LYS A 31 2.21 -6.61 22.96
CA LYS A 31 1.45 -5.74 23.86
C LYS A 31 0.21 -5.19 23.18
N GLN A 32 0.27 -4.89 21.91
CA GLN A 32 -0.88 -4.37 21.16
C GLN A 32 -2.04 -5.35 21.07
N LYS A 33 -1.75 -6.65 21.03
CA LYS A 33 -2.78 -7.69 21.02
C LYS A 33 -3.38 -7.96 22.41
N GLY A 34 -3.03 -7.15 23.40
CA GLY A 34 -3.58 -7.25 24.77
C GLY A 34 -3.14 -8.48 25.56
N GLY A 35 -2.15 -9.21 25.07
CA GLY A 35 -1.62 -10.42 25.71
C GLY A 35 -2.56 -11.62 25.69
N ILE A 36 -3.78 -11.48 25.16
CA ILE A 36 -4.77 -12.54 25.09
C ILE A 36 -4.46 -13.49 23.93
N PHE A 37 -3.97 -12.97 22.84
CA PHE A 37 -3.60 -13.74 21.66
C PHE A 37 -2.07 -13.79 21.56
N LYS A 38 -1.53 -15.01 21.55
CA LYS A 38 -0.10 -15.22 21.36
C LYS A 38 0.24 -14.94 19.90
N VAL A 39 1.08 -13.94 19.68
CA VAL A 39 1.65 -13.69 18.34
C VAL A 39 2.97 -14.43 18.29
N SER A 40 3.10 -15.37 17.37
CA SER A 40 4.36 -16.11 17.20
C SER A 40 5.44 -15.17 16.62
N PRO A 41 6.72 -15.45 16.93
CA PRO A 41 7.81 -14.69 16.31
C PRO A 41 7.74 -14.69 14.79
N LYS A 42 7.40 -15.83 14.20
CA LYS A 42 7.27 -15.99 12.76
C LYS A 42 6.17 -15.08 12.18
N ASN A 43 5.01 -15.02 12.84
CA ASN A 43 3.91 -14.16 12.40
C ASN A 43 4.23 -12.68 12.56
N ALA A 44 4.89 -12.32 13.64
CA ALA A 44 5.33 -10.94 13.85
C ALA A 44 6.35 -10.51 12.80
N ALA A 45 7.32 -11.37 12.49
CA ALA A 45 8.30 -11.11 11.44
C ALA A 45 7.65 -10.97 10.06
N ALA A 46 6.68 -11.83 9.76
CA ALA A 46 5.90 -11.74 8.52
C ALA A 46 5.14 -10.42 8.44
N GLN A 47 4.54 -9.99 9.53
CA GLN A 47 3.80 -8.73 9.60
C GLN A 47 4.69 -7.53 9.34
N ILE A 48 5.88 -7.50 9.94
CA ILE A 48 6.87 -6.44 9.71
C ILE A 48 7.31 -6.43 8.24
N THR A 49 7.65 -7.60 7.70
CA THR A 49 8.08 -7.75 6.32
C THR A 49 7.00 -7.27 5.34
N GLU A 50 5.77 -7.70 5.53
CA GLU A 50 4.64 -7.26 4.72
C GLU A 50 4.46 -5.75 4.75
N THR A 51 4.53 -5.16 5.93
CA THR A 51 4.36 -3.72 6.10
C THR A 51 5.43 -2.95 5.37
N VAL A 52 6.69 -3.36 5.50
CA VAL A 52 7.83 -2.72 4.81
C VAL A 52 7.66 -2.77 3.29
N ILE A 53 7.26 -3.91 2.77
CA ILE A 53 7.06 -4.09 1.32
C ILE A 53 5.84 -3.31 0.83
N ARG A 54 4.75 -3.33 1.59
CA ARG A 54 3.52 -2.61 1.23
C ARG A 54 3.71 -1.10 1.24
N GLU A 55 4.42 -0.59 2.25
CA GLU A 55 4.70 0.84 2.39
C GLU A 55 6.14 1.13 1.95
N LYS A 56 6.49 0.67 0.78
CA LYS A 56 7.83 0.69 0.20
C LYS A 56 8.43 2.09 0.13
N GLU A 57 7.64 3.10 -0.14
CA GLU A 57 8.12 4.48 -0.20
C GLU A 57 8.62 4.96 1.17
N LYS A 58 7.92 4.55 2.22
CA LYS A 58 8.26 4.93 3.60
C LYS A 58 9.43 4.12 4.16
N PHE A 59 9.52 2.84 3.80
CA PHE A 59 10.45 1.88 4.40
C PHE A 59 11.48 1.32 3.44
N SER A 60 11.76 2.00 2.33
CA SER A 60 12.71 1.51 1.32
C SER A 60 14.10 1.22 1.92
N TYR A 61 14.54 2.03 2.87
CA TYR A 61 15.83 1.86 3.54
C TYR A 61 15.90 0.62 4.42
N CYS A 62 14.77 0.04 4.77
CA CYS A 62 14.68 -1.11 5.68
C CYS A 62 14.69 -2.46 4.96
N ILE A 63 14.50 -2.49 3.66
CA ILE A 63 14.41 -3.74 2.88
C ILE A 63 15.64 -4.61 3.07
N GLU A 64 16.83 -4.03 3.12
CA GLU A 64 18.08 -4.75 3.30
C GLU A 64 18.17 -5.47 4.65
N TYR A 65 17.43 -5.02 5.65
CA TYR A 65 17.43 -5.61 6.98
C TYR A 65 16.45 -6.77 7.15
N LEU A 66 15.58 -7.01 6.18
CA LEU A 66 14.55 -8.04 6.26
C LEU A 66 15.08 -9.47 6.14
N ASP A 67 16.25 -9.66 5.55
CA ASP A 67 16.85 -10.98 5.35
C ASP A 67 17.03 -11.77 6.66
N LYS A 68 17.27 -11.08 7.77
CA LYS A 68 17.39 -11.70 9.08
C LYS A 68 16.05 -12.02 9.73
N LEU A 69 15.01 -11.26 9.39
CA LEU A 69 13.65 -11.51 9.86
C LEU A 69 13.03 -12.68 9.12
N HIS A 70 13.23 -12.71 7.81
CA HIS A 70 12.76 -13.78 6.94
C HIS A 70 13.88 -14.20 6.01
N PRO A 71 14.64 -15.24 6.39
CA PRO A 71 15.71 -15.75 5.53
C PRO A 71 15.20 -16.35 4.21
N ASN A 72 13.89 -16.50 4.05
CA ASN A 72 13.31 -17.01 2.82
C ASN A 72 13.18 -15.90 1.77
N ARG A 73 14.22 -15.77 0.94
CA ARG A 73 14.27 -14.78 -0.13
C ARG A 73 13.17 -14.95 -1.17
N LYS A 74 12.65 -16.15 -1.33
CA LYS A 74 11.55 -16.42 -2.24
C LYS A 74 10.28 -15.71 -1.76
N LEU A 75 9.98 -15.80 -0.46
CA LEU A 75 8.82 -15.11 0.13
C LEU A 75 8.92 -13.59 -0.07
N ILE A 76 10.09 -13.03 0.19
CA ILE A 76 10.32 -11.58 0.01
C ILE A 76 10.10 -11.18 -1.46
N ARG A 77 10.64 -11.95 -2.40
CA ARG A 77 10.46 -11.69 -3.83
C ARG A 77 9.00 -11.81 -4.27
N ASP A 78 8.29 -12.81 -3.75
CA ASP A 78 6.88 -13.01 -4.08
C ASP A 78 6.01 -11.86 -3.55
N LEU A 79 6.30 -11.38 -2.34
CA LEU A 79 5.62 -10.23 -1.77
C LEU A 79 5.91 -8.94 -2.56
N GLU A 80 7.15 -8.76 -3.00
CA GLU A 80 7.53 -7.62 -3.84
C GLU A 80 6.80 -7.64 -5.19
N LYS A 81 6.70 -8.82 -5.81
CA LYS A 81 5.96 -9.00 -7.07
C LYS A 81 4.49 -8.68 -6.90
N GLU A 82 3.90 -9.13 -5.80
CA GLU A 82 2.50 -8.86 -5.51
C GLU A 82 2.24 -7.37 -5.30
N ALA A 83 3.13 -6.69 -4.58
CA ALA A 83 3.04 -5.25 -4.36
C ALA A 83 3.14 -4.47 -5.67
N LYS A 84 4.08 -4.85 -6.55
CA LYS A 84 4.22 -4.24 -7.89
C LYS A 84 3.00 -4.48 -8.75
N ARG A 85 2.43 -5.69 -8.70
CA ARG A 85 1.22 -6.02 -9.46
C ARG A 85 0.04 -5.16 -9.01
N LYS A 86 -0.16 -5.02 -7.71
CA LYS A 86 -1.23 -4.19 -7.15
C LYS A 86 -1.06 -2.71 -7.52
N GLU A 87 0.17 -2.22 -7.48
CA GLU A 87 0.49 -0.85 -7.88
C GLU A 87 0.15 -0.61 -9.35
N LYS A 88 0.54 -1.54 -10.22
CA LYS A 88 0.25 -1.47 -11.65
C LYS A 88 -1.26 -1.52 -11.93
N GLU A 89 -1.97 -2.41 -11.25
CA GLU A 89 -3.43 -2.49 -11.37
C GLU A 89 -4.13 -1.21 -10.93
N ALA A 90 -3.63 -0.58 -9.86
CA ALA A 90 -4.16 0.69 -9.38
C ALA A 90 -3.91 1.82 -10.39
N GLU A 91 -2.71 1.86 -10.99
CA GLU A 91 -2.37 2.82 -12.05
C GLU A 91 -3.25 2.64 -13.28
N ASP A 92 -3.43 1.39 -13.71
CA ASP A 92 -4.28 1.07 -14.86
C ASP A 92 -5.74 1.45 -14.61
N ARG A 93 -6.25 1.20 -13.40
CA ARG A 93 -7.60 1.61 -13.02
C ARG A 93 -7.75 3.13 -13.04
N GLU A 94 -6.76 3.84 -12.55
CA GLU A 94 -6.79 5.31 -12.54
C GLU A 94 -6.75 5.88 -13.96
N LYS A 95 -5.93 5.31 -14.84
CA LYS A 95 -5.89 5.70 -16.25
C LYS A 95 -7.24 5.47 -16.94
N LYS A 96 -7.85 4.32 -16.70
CA LYS A 96 -9.18 3.99 -17.24
C LYS A 96 -10.24 4.94 -16.71
N ARG A 97 -10.18 5.29 -15.42
CA ARG A 97 -11.11 6.24 -14.81
C ARG A 97 -10.99 7.62 -15.45
N LYS A 98 -9.77 8.12 -15.63
CA LYS A 98 -9.52 9.41 -16.24
C LYS A 98 -9.99 9.44 -17.70
N GLU A 99 -9.74 8.37 -18.45
CA GLU A 99 -10.20 8.26 -19.83
C GLU A 99 -11.71 8.22 -19.91
N LEU A 100 -12.37 7.48 -19.03
CA LEU A 100 -13.82 7.43 -18.97
C LEU A 100 -14.41 8.78 -18.61
N GLU A 101 -13.85 9.51 -17.66
CA GLU A 101 -14.28 10.86 -17.29
C GLU A 101 -14.17 11.81 -18.48
N LYS A 102 -13.08 11.70 -19.25
CA LYS A 102 -12.87 12.51 -20.45
C LYS A 102 -13.93 12.22 -21.50
N GLN A 103 -14.24 10.94 -21.73
CA GLN A 103 -15.29 10.53 -22.68
C GLN A 103 -16.65 11.02 -22.23
N LEU A 104 -16.95 10.97 -20.94
CA LEU A 104 -18.20 11.47 -20.38
C LEU A 104 -18.33 12.97 -20.55
N GLU A 105 -17.25 13.74 -20.36
CA GLU A 105 -17.25 15.19 -20.58
C GLU A 105 -17.52 15.52 -22.05
N GLU A 106 -16.87 14.81 -22.98
CA GLU A 106 -17.09 14.99 -24.41
C GLU A 106 -18.54 14.67 -24.79
N THR A 107 -19.08 13.57 -24.27
CA THR A 107 -20.48 13.18 -24.50
C THR A 107 -21.46 14.20 -23.91
N ASN A 108 -21.21 14.69 -22.71
CA ASN A 108 -22.06 15.70 -22.07
C ASN A 108 -22.03 17.02 -22.83
N ASN A 109 -20.88 17.42 -23.35
CA ASN A 109 -20.77 18.62 -24.17
C ASN A 109 -21.56 18.50 -25.47
N GLU A 110 -21.45 17.37 -26.15
CA GLU A 110 -22.22 17.08 -27.37
C GLU A 110 -23.73 17.07 -27.10
N VAL A 111 -24.15 16.39 -26.04
CA VAL A 111 -25.57 16.34 -25.65
C VAL A 111 -26.09 17.71 -25.26
N SER A 112 -25.28 18.52 -24.55
CA SER A 112 -25.66 19.88 -24.19
C SER A 112 -25.85 20.80 -25.42
N GLU A 113 -24.96 20.67 -26.39
CA GLU A 113 -25.07 21.44 -27.65
C GLU A 113 -26.30 21.02 -28.42
N GLU A 114 -26.55 19.74 -28.62
CA GLU A 114 -27.75 19.24 -29.29
C GLU A 114 -29.03 19.65 -28.56
N PHE A 115 -29.03 19.52 -27.25
CA PHE A 115 -30.17 19.88 -26.40
C PHE A 115 -30.47 21.37 -26.48
N THR A 116 -29.47 22.22 -26.53
CA THR A 116 -29.64 23.68 -26.62
C THR A 116 -30.28 24.06 -27.94
N ASP A 117 -29.85 23.51 -29.07
CA ASP A 117 -30.37 23.86 -30.40
C ASP A 117 -31.79 23.29 -30.62
N GLU A 118 -32.04 22.06 -30.37
CA GLU A 118 -33.34 21.43 -30.60
C GLU A 118 -34.39 21.81 -29.57
N THR A 119 -34.03 21.96 -28.31
CA THR A 119 -34.98 22.21 -27.25
C THR A 119 -35.45 23.69 -27.26
N LEU A 120 -34.59 24.61 -27.61
CA LEU A 120 -34.98 26.01 -27.76
C LEU A 120 -36.00 26.19 -28.88
N ASP A 121 -35.85 25.46 -29.98
CA ASP A 121 -36.82 25.47 -31.08
C ASP A 121 -38.16 24.88 -30.70
N ARG A 122 -38.17 23.83 -29.89
CA ARG A 122 -39.39 23.16 -29.42
C ARG A 122 -40.19 23.98 -28.42
N TYR A 123 -39.52 24.72 -27.53
CA TYR A 123 -40.17 25.40 -26.44
C TYR A 123 -40.19 26.92 -26.57
N SER A 124 -39.71 27.49 -27.68
CA SER A 124 -39.86 28.90 -27.98
C SER A 124 -41.15 29.13 -28.78
N TYR A 125 -42.10 29.74 -28.13
CA TYR A 125 -43.38 30.11 -28.74
C TYR A 125 -43.33 31.56 -29.18
#